data_5a4a05ccb8812299f8d52cebfae8b57c
#
_entry.id   5a4a05ccb8812299f8d52cebfae8b57c
#
_cell.length_a   1.000
_cell.length_b   1.000
_cell.length_c   1.000
_cell.angle_alpha   90.00
_cell.angle_beta   90.00
_cell.angle_gamma   90.00
#
_symmetry.space_group_name_H-M   'P 1'
#
loop_
_entity.id
_entity.type
_entity.pdbx_description
1 polymer ?
#
loop_
_entity_poly.entity_id
_entity_poly.type
_entity_poly.pdbx_seq_one_letter_code
_entity_poly.pdbx_strand_id
1 'polypeptide(L)'
;PFCKVVRESYLHPLLASGMQVVQIDMRDHQPLVDFDGTALTQDAWVRKQGIKLAPTVLFFGAQGREVAARLKGAYLPDFYGAYLDEQLATARRVVTGA
;
A
#
# COMPACT_ATOMS: atom_id res chain seq x y z
N PRO A 1 -11.95 -10.68 -5.03
CA PRO A 1 -13.11 -10.06 -4.35
C PRO A 1 -12.70 -9.07 -3.28
N PHE A 2 -11.86 -9.47 -2.31
CA PHE A 2 -11.46 -8.51 -1.26
C PHE A 2 -10.55 -7.41 -1.80
N CYS A 3 -9.68 -7.71 -2.75
CA CYS A 3 -8.82 -6.70 -3.37
C CYS A 3 -9.66 -5.62 -4.07
N LYS A 4 -10.74 -6.02 -4.76
CA LYS A 4 -11.64 -5.09 -5.41
C LYS A 4 -12.32 -4.17 -4.40
N VAL A 5 -12.80 -4.72 -3.29
CA VAL A 5 -13.46 -3.93 -2.24
C VAL A 5 -12.51 -2.90 -1.66
N VAL A 6 -11.29 -3.32 -1.29
CA VAL A 6 -10.29 -2.41 -0.73
C VAL A 6 -9.95 -1.32 -1.75
N ARG A 7 -9.70 -1.69 -3.00
CA ARG A 7 -9.34 -0.73 -4.05
C ARG A 7 -10.43 0.29 -4.29
N GLU A 8 -11.68 -0.16 -4.50
CA GLU A 8 -12.76 0.72 -4.94
C GLU A 8 -13.41 1.48 -3.79
N SER A 9 -13.57 0.84 -2.64
CA SER A 9 -14.29 1.45 -1.51
C SER A 9 -13.40 2.31 -0.61
N TYR A 10 -12.10 2.01 -0.54
CA TYR A 10 -11.20 2.68 0.38
C TYR A 10 -10.06 3.43 -0.31
N LEU A 11 -9.43 2.87 -1.33
CA LEU A 11 -8.24 3.46 -1.94
C LEU A 11 -8.56 4.47 -3.03
N HIS A 12 -9.54 4.20 -3.91
CA HIS A 12 -9.93 5.15 -4.95
C HIS A 12 -10.36 6.51 -4.39
N PRO A 13 -11.14 6.59 -3.30
CA PRO A 13 -11.44 7.90 -2.71
C PRO A 13 -10.20 8.69 -2.27
N LEU A 14 -9.13 8.01 -1.88
CA LEU A 14 -7.88 8.68 -1.52
C LEU A 14 -7.20 9.34 -2.72
N LEU A 15 -7.31 8.75 -3.91
CA LEU A 15 -6.82 9.37 -5.14
C LEU A 15 -7.53 10.69 -5.40
N ALA A 16 -8.85 10.72 -5.20
CA ALA A 16 -9.63 11.94 -5.38
C ALA A 16 -9.22 13.04 -4.39
N SER A 17 -8.67 12.69 -3.25
CA SER A 17 -8.18 13.65 -2.26
C SER A 17 -6.73 14.11 -2.53
N GLY A 18 -6.11 13.64 -3.63
CA GLY A 18 -4.76 14.03 -4.01
C GLY A 18 -3.65 13.14 -3.47
N MET A 19 -3.97 12.04 -2.79
CA MET A 19 -2.98 11.10 -2.29
C MET A 19 -2.47 10.19 -3.41
N GLN A 20 -1.17 9.89 -3.42
CA GLN A 20 -0.61 8.95 -4.38
C GLN A 20 -0.87 7.51 -3.92
N VAL A 21 -1.54 6.74 -4.78
CA VAL A 21 -1.79 5.31 -4.56
C VAL A 21 -1.31 4.57 -5.79
N VAL A 22 -0.41 3.60 -5.59
CA VAL A 22 0.11 2.76 -6.66
C VAL A 22 -0.39 1.34 -6.46
N GLN A 23 -1.02 0.79 -7.49
CA GLN A 23 -1.48 -0.60 -7.47
C GLN A 23 -0.42 -1.49 -8.09
N ILE A 24 -0.06 -2.56 -7.36
CA ILE A 24 0.92 -3.54 -7.82
C ILE A 24 0.24 -4.91 -7.82
N ASP A 25 0.38 -5.63 -8.92
CA ASP A 25 -0.16 -6.97 -9.07
C ASP A 25 0.89 -8.01 -8.68
N MET A 26 0.53 -8.92 -7.76
CA MET A 26 1.43 -9.95 -7.25
C MET A 26 1.90 -10.93 -8.32
N ARG A 27 1.17 -11.04 -9.44
CA ARG A 27 1.44 -12.00 -10.50
C ARG A 27 1.91 -11.35 -11.79
N ASP A 28 2.05 -10.02 -11.81
CA ASP A 28 2.40 -9.31 -13.02
C ASP A 28 3.92 -9.30 -13.20
N HIS A 29 4.37 -9.53 -14.45
CA HIS A 29 5.77 -9.51 -14.81
C HIS A 29 6.20 -8.17 -15.44
N GLN A 30 5.33 -7.16 -15.42
CA GLN A 30 5.66 -5.84 -15.93
C GLN A 30 6.80 -5.22 -15.13
N PRO A 31 7.68 -4.45 -15.81
CA PRO A 31 8.80 -3.82 -15.14
C PRO A 31 8.33 -2.77 -14.11
N LEU A 32 9.11 -2.67 -13.06
CA LEU A 32 8.95 -1.57 -12.12
C LEU A 32 10.33 -1.17 -11.60
N VAL A 33 10.46 0.05 -11.10
CA VAL A 33 11.71 0.54 -10.53
C VAL A 33 11.49 0.75 -9.04
N ASP A 34 12.32 0.09 -8.24
CA ASP A 34 12.26 0.21 -6.78
C ASP A 34 12.77 1.58 -6.32
N PHE A 35 12.54 1.91 -5.08
CA PHE A 35 12.92 3.21 -4.50
C PHE A 35 14.42 3.48 -4.58
N ASP A 36 15.24 2.45 -4.57
CA ASP A 36 16.69 2.57 -4.70
C ASP A 36 17.20 2.60 -6.15
N GLY A 37 16.28 2.62 -7.12
CA GLY A 37 16.62 2.64 -8.54
C GLY A 37 16.78 1.25 -9.16
N THR A 38 16.66 0.18 -8.40
CA THR A 38 16.79 -1.18 -8.92
C THR A 38 15.60 -1.52 -9.82
N ALA A 39 15.89 -2.00 -11.04
CA ALA A 39 14.87 -2.47 -11.96
C ALA A 39 14.50 -3.92 -11.65
N LEU A 40 13.20 -4.18 -11.52
CA LEU A 40 12.70 -5.53 -11.29
C LEU A 40 11.25 -5.60 -11.81
N THR A 41 10.62 -6.77 -11.68
CA THR A 41 9.22 -6.94 -12.06
C THR A 41 8.31 -6.76 -10.85
N GLN A 42 7.00 -6.55 -11.09
CA GLN A 42 6.05 -6.36 -9.99
C GLN A 42 5.99 -7.58 -9.07
N ASP A 43 5.95 -8.78 -9.64
CA ASP A 43 5.94 -10.01 -8.85
C ASP A 43 7.22 -10.17 -8.03
N ALA A 44 8.38 -9.81 -8.59
CA ALA A 44 9.65 -9.86 -7.89
C ALA A 44 9.68 -8.86 -6.72
N TRP A 45 9.15 -7.66 -6.94
CA TRP A 45 9.08 -6.65 -5.88
C TRP A 45 8.18 -7.10 -4.71
N VAL A 46 7.06 -7.71 -5.03
CA VAL A 46 6.15 -8.26 -4.02
C VAL A 46 6.84 -9.32 -3.18
N ARG A 47 7.60 -10.23 -3.82
CA ARG A 47 8.38 -11.23 -3.08
C ARG A 47 9.46 -10.60 -2.21
N LYS A 48 10.16 -9.58 -2.73
CA LYS A 48 11.18 -8.85 -1.98
C LYS A 48 10.60 -8.22 -0.71
N GLN A 49 9.37 -7.73 -0.77
CA GLN A 49 8.69 -7.13 0.37
C GLN A 49 8.11 -8.15 1.36
N GLY A 50 8.22 -9.43 1.04
CA GLY A 50 7.71 -10.49 1.91
C GLY A 50 6.19 -10.59 1.93
N ILE A 51 5.52 -10.09 0.90
CA ILE A 51 4.06 -10.10 0.82
C ILE A 51 3.61 -11.48 0.32
N LYS A 52 2.72 -12.12 1.07
CA LYS A 52 2.25 -13.48 0.77
C LYS A 52 0.75 -13.58 0.54
N LEU A 53 0.02 -12.50 0.75
CA LEU A 53 -1.42 -12.49 0.57
C LEU A 53 -1.88 -11.15 0.00
N ALA A 54 -3.06 -11.15 -0.61
CA ALA A 54 -3.70 -9.94 -1.14
C ALA A 54 -5.12 -9.83 -0.56
N PRO A 55 -5.60 -8.63 -0.30
CA PRO A 55 -4.92 -7.35 -0.47
C PRO A 55 -3.93 -7.07 0.67
N THR A 56 -2.85 -6.37 0.34
CA THR A 56 -1.92 -5.84 1.34
C THR A 56 -1.65 -4.38 0.99
N VAL A 57 -1.76 -3.48 1.96
CA VAL A 57 -1.50 -2.06 1.77
C VAL A 57 -0.27 -1.68 2.57
N LEU A 58 0.71 -1.05 1.89
CA LEU A 58 1.94 -0.57 2.49
C LEU A 58 1.97 0.95 2.43
N PHE A 59 2.64 1.56 3.41
CA PHE A 59 2.73 3.01 3.52
C PHE A 59 4.19 3.42 3.48
N PHE A 60 4.57 4.20 2.44
CA PHE A 60 5.94 4.62 2.24
C PHE A 60 6.07 6.13 2.35
N GLY A 61 7.16 6.57 2.97
CA GLY A 61 7.55 7.97 2.99
C GLY A 61 8.78 8.21 2.13
N ALA A 62 9.57 9.20 2.48
CA ALA A 62 10.77 9.57 1.74
C ALA A 62 11.75 8.39 1.66
N GLN A 63 12.42 8.26 0.51
CA GLN A 63 13.45 7.24 0.25
C GLN A 63 12.97 5.80 0.38
N GLY A 64 11.66 5.56 0.17
CA GLY A 64 11.11 4.21 0.21
C GLY A 64 11.03 3.60 1.60
N ARG A 65 11.02 4.43 2.64
CA ARG A 65 10.92 3.95 4.02
C ARG A 65 9.48 3.69 4.39
N GLU A 66 9.19 2.53 4.96
CA GLU A 66 7.85 2.25 5.49
C GLU A 66 7.61 3.11 6.74
N VAL A 67 6.49 3.84 6.74
CA VAL A 67 6.19 4.83 7.79
C VAL A 67 4.98 4.46 8.64
N ALA A 68 4.34 3.34 8.35
CA ALA A 68 3.24 2.80 9.15
C ALA A 68 3.16 1.29 8.97
N ALA A 69 2.50 0.62 9.89
CA ALA A 69 2.32 -0.83 9.83
C ALA A 69 1.46 -1.22 8.62
N ARG A 70 1.81 -2.32 7.97
CA ARG A 70 1.08 -2.84 6.81
C ARG A 70 -0.31 -3.30 7.21
N LEU A 71 -1.27 -3.10 6.33
CA LEU A 71 -2.58 -3.71 6.45
C LEU A 71 -2.58 -4.99 5.63
N LYS A 72 -2.51 -6.13 6.30
CA LYS A 72 -2.45 -7.44 5.66
C LYS A 72 -3.85 -8.05 5.61
N GLY A 73 -4.31 -8.28 4.38
CA GLY A 73 -5.64 -8.82 4.15
C GLY A 73 -6.74 -7.78 4.27
N ALA A 74 -7.96 -8.22 4.05
CA ALA A 74 -9.15 -7.40 4.26
C ALA A 74 -9.78 -7.83 5.58
N TYR A 75 -9.58 -7.04 6.61
CA TYR A 75 -10.19 -7.27 7.91
C TYR A 75 -11.72 -7.23 7.80
N LEU A 76 -12.43 -7.31 8.93
CA LEU A 76 -13.87 -7.16 8.92
C LEU A 76 -14.24 -5.87 8.19
N PRO A 77 -15.13 -5.92 7.17
CA PRO A 77 -15.40 -4.75 6.33
C PRO A 77 -15.75 -3.49 7.10
N ASP A 78 -16.51 -3.63 8.19
CA ASP A 78 -16.95 -2.50 9.00
C ASP A 78 -15.81 -1.79 9.72
N PHE A 79 -14.65 -2.44 9.86
CA PHE A 79 -13.52 -1.90 10.61
C PHE A 79 -12.32 -1.54 9.73
N TYR A 80 -12.33 -1.94 8.45
CA TYR A 80 -11.18 -1.72 7.57
C TYR A 80 -10.87 -0.23 7.42
N GLY A 81 -11.90 0.59 7.23
CA GLY A 81 -11.72 2.03 7.08
C GLY A 81 -11.06 2.65 8.31
N ALA A 82 -11.42 2.21 9.50
CA ALA A 82 -10.84 2.71 10.74
C ALA A 82 -9.35 2.33 10.85
N TYR A 83 -9.00 1.09 10.50
CA TYR A 83 -7.60 0.66 10.47
C TYR A 83 -6.79 1.45 9.45
N LEU A 84 -7.35 1.66 8.26
CA LEU A 84 -6.70 2.43 7.22
C LEU A 84 -6.46 3.87 7.67
N ASP A 85 -7.46 4.52 8.25
CA ASP A 85 -7.35 5.90 8.75
C ASP A 85 -6.29 6.00 9.84
N GLU A 86 -6.20 5.03 10.73
CA GLU A 86 -5.20 5.00 11.79
C GLU A 86 -3.78 4.93 11.20
N GLN A 87 -3.56 4.06 10.22
CA GLN A 87 -2.25 3.91 9.60
C GLN A 87 -1.88 5.13 8.76
N LEU A 88 -2.85 5.74 8.09
CA LEU A 88 -2.62 6.98 7.35
C LEU A 88 -2.24 8.12 8.30
N ALA A 89 -2.90 8.23 9.44
CA ALA A 89 -2.55 9.24 10.43
C ALA A 89 -1.12 9.04 10.96
N THR A 90 -0.74 7.79 11.24
CA THR A 90 0.62 7.46 11.65
C THR A 90 1.64 7.82 10.55
N ALA A 91 1.35 7.46 9.31
CA ALA A 91 2.24 7.75 8.19
C ALA A 91 2.44 9.26 8.01
N ARG A 92 1.36 10.04 8.10
CA ARG A 92 1.43 11.49 8.00
C ARG A 92 2.28 12.10 9.09
N ARG A 93 2.15 11.62 10.33
CA ARG A 93 2.99 12.11 11.44
C ARG A 93 4.46 11.83 11.20
N VAL A 94 4.81 10.65 10.73
CA VAL A 94 6.20 10.29 10.45
C VAL A 94 6.77 11.15 9.32
N VAL A 95 6.01 11.33 8.24
CA VAL A 95 6.47 12.09 7.07
C VAL A 95 6.62 13.58 7.38
N THR A 96 5.68 14.15 8.13
CA THR A 96 5.72 15.58 8.45
C THR A 96 6.57 15.91 9.66
N GLY A 97 6.95 14.92 10.44
CA GLY A 97 7.71 15.14 11.68
C GLY A 97 6.88 15.66 12.83
N ALA A 98 5.56 15.60 12.69
CA ALA A 98 4.64 16.11 13.71
C ALA A 98 4.24 15.04 14.71
#